data_9c906a8693c4287b28bf8b53aab450d9
#
_entry.id   9c906a8693c4287b28bf8b53aab450d9
#
_cell.length_a   1.000
_cell.length_b   1.000
_cell.length_c   1.000
_cell.angle_alpha   90.00
_cell.angle_beta   90.00
_cell.angle_gamma   90.00
#
_symmetry.space_group_name_H-M   'P 1'
#
loop_
_entity.id
_entity.type
_entity.pdbx_description
1 polymer ?
#
loop_
_entity_poly.entity_id
_entity_poly.type
_entity_poly.pdbx_seq_one_letter_code
_entity_poly.pdbx_strand_id
1 'polypeptide(L)' 'MNESYIDNFHKIIGQNVKKIRKEKDISQLDLAHRIGHKSVSIISCAEINHKNNHFNIEHLLKIAYVLEVDICEFFKKSES' A
#
# COMPACT_ATOMS: atom_id res chain seq x y z
N MET A 1 6.38 16.30 -15.56
CA MET A 1 5.83 15.76 -14.31
C MET A 1 6.80 16.07 -13.19
N ASN A 2 6.34 16.66 -12.13
CA ASN A 2 7.21 17.07 -11.02
C ASN A 2 7.15 16.07 -9.86
N GLU A 3 8.08 16.24 -8.92
CA GLU A 3 8.16 15.33 -7.78
C GLU A 3 6.91 15.38 -6.90
N SER A 4 6.27 16.55 -6.82
CA SER A 4 5.06 16.71 -6.03
C SER A 4 3.92 15.84 -6.56
N TYR A 5 3.80 15.73 -7.86
CA TYR A 5 2.79 14.88 -8.49
C TYR A 5 3.07 13.39 -8.17
N ILE A 6 4.33 12.98 -8.32
CA ILE A 6 4.73 11.60 -8.07
C ILE A 6 4.54 11.24 -6.60
N ASP A 7 4.97 12.13 -5.71
CA ASP A 7 4.84 11.93 -4.27
C ASP A 7 3.37 11.78 -3.87
N ASN A 8 2.52 12.62 -4.43
CA ASN A 8 1.09 12.58 -4.16
C ASN A 8 0.47 11.26 -4.62
N PHE A 9 0.94 10.74 -5.74
CA PHE A 9 0.47 9.45 -6.25
C PHE A 9 0.84 8.32 -5.30
N HIS A 10 2.06 8.32 -4.78
CA HIS A 10 2.48 7.31 -3.79
C HIS A 10 1.64 7.38 -2.52
N LYS A 11 1.25 8.60 -2.11
CA LYS A 11 0.35 8.75 -0.95
C LYS A 11 -1.02 8.15 -1.22
N ILE A 12 -1.54 8.32 -2.42
CA ILE A 12 -2.82 7.74 -2.81
C ILE A 12 -2.74 6.22 -2.74
N ILE A 13 -1.68 5.64 -3.30
CA ILE A 13 -1.49 4.19 -3.27
C ILE A 13 -1.43 3.68 -1.83
N GLY A 14 -0.63 4.34 -0.98
CA GLY A 14 -0.51 3.96 0.41
C GLY A 14 -1.84 4.01 1.16
N GLN A 15 -2.61 5.07 0.94
CA GLN A 15 -3.93 5.22 1.55
C GLN A 15 -4.89 4.13 1.10
N ASN A 16 -4.86 3.78 -0.18
CA ASN A 16 -5.73 2.74 -0.71
C ASN A 16 -5.38 1.37 -0.15
N VAL A 17 -4.09 1.05 -0.04
CA VAL A 17 -3.65 -0.19 0.58
C VAL A 17 -4.17 -0.27 2.02
N LYS A 18 -3.99 0.81 2.78
CA LYS A 18 -4.43 0.87 4.17
C LYS A 18 -5.93 0.68 4.28
N LYS A 19 -6.70 1.38 3.43
CA LYS A 19 -8.16 1.30 3.44
C LYS A 19 -8.64 -0.13 3.18
N ILE A 20 -8.13 -0.74 2.11
CA ILE A 20 -8.55 -2.08 1.72
C ILE A 20 -8.11 -3.11 2.76
N ARG A 21 -6.88 -2.96 3.28
CA ARG A 21 -6.39 -3.83 4.34
C ARG A 21 -7.31 -3.82 5.54
N LYS A 22 -7.73 -2.63 5.97
CA LYS A 22 -8.63 -2.49 7.11
C LYS A 22 -10.01 -3.07 6.83
N GLU A 23 -10.51 -2.89 5.61
CA GLU A 23 -11.77 -3.50 5.20
C GLU A 23 -11.74 -5.02 5.28
N LYS A 24 -10.56 -5.60 5.03
CA LYS A 24 -10.35 -7.05 5.11
C LYS A 24 -9.97 -7.51 6.52
N ASP A 25 -9.87 -6.59 7.46
CA ASP A 25 -9.54 -6.86 8.86
C ASP A 25 -8.18 -7.54 9.02
N ILE A 26 -7.19 -7.08 8.25
CA ILE A 26 -5.83 -7.61 8.29
C ILE A 26 -4.91 -6.54 8.88
N SER A 27 -4.12 -6.93 9.89
CA SER A 27 -3.17 -6.01 10.52
C SER A 27 -1.97 -5.73 9.60
N GLN A 28 -1.25 -4.65 9.88
CA GLN A 28 -0.02 -4.35 9.14
C GLN A 28 1.00 -5.48 9.28
N LEU A 29 1.16 -6.00 10.49
CA LEU A 29 2.12 -7.08 10.73
C LEU A 29 1.72 -8.35 9.97
N ASP A 30 0.46 -8.71 10.00
CA ASP A 30 -0.03 -9.88 9.30
C ASP A 30 0.19 -9.74 7.80
N LEU A 31 -0.12 -8.57 7.23
CA LEU A 31 0.11 -8.33 5.81
C LEU A 31 1.60 -8.44 5.47
N ALA A 32 2.47 -7.84 6.30
CA ALA A 32 3.91 -7.93 6.07
C ALA A 32 4.37 -9.38 6.02
N HIS A 33 3.94 -10.19 6.98
CA HIS A 33 4.31 -11.61 7.02
C HIS A 33 3.78 -12.36 5.80
N ARG A 34 2.56 -12.09 5.39
CA ARG A 34 1.94 -12.81 4.27
C ARG A 34 2.63 -12.52 2.93
N ILE A 35 3.25 -11.35 2.80
CA ILE A 35 4.01 -11.03 1.59
C ILE A 35 5.49 -11.37 1.72
N GLY A 36 5.87 -12.04 2.82
CA GLY A 36 7.22 -12.57 2.98
C GLY A 36 8.21 -11.65 3.65
N HIS A 37 7.76 -10.64 4.38
CA HIS A 37 8.63 -9.72 5.10
C HIS A 37 8.60 -9.96 6.60
N LYS A 38 9.75 -9.76 7.25
CA LYS A 38 9.86 -9.94 8.69
C LYS A 38 9.48 -8.68 9.47
N SER A 39 9.59 -7.51 8.83
CA SER A 39 9.38 -6.23 9.50
C SER A 39 8.06 -5.60 9.06
N VAL A 40 7.30 -5.11 10.04
CA VAL A 40 6.06 -4.40 9.77
C VAL A 40 6.31 -3.06 9.08
N SER A 41 7.51 -2.52 9.17
CA SER A 41 7.82 -1.19 8.65
C SER A 41 7.65 -1.09 7.13
N ILE A 42 7.80 -2.22 6.41
CA ILE A 42 7.58 -2.22 4.95
C ILE A 42 6.13 -1.80 4.63
N ILE A 43 5.20 -2.12 5.49
CA ILE A 43 3.80 -1.75 5.33
C ILE A 43 3.52 -0.39 5.97
N SER A 44 3.89 -0.22 7.24
CA SER A 44 3.50 0.97 8.00
C SER A 44 4.08 2.26 7.39
N CYS A 45 5.34 2.22 6.97
CA CYS A 45 5.96 3.41 6.39
C CYS A 45 5.43 3.70 4.99
N ALA A 46 5.20 2.66 4.19
CA ALA A 46 4.72 2.86 2.82
C ALA A 46 3.26 3.31 2.79
N GLU A 47 2.44 2.90 3.75
CA GLU A 47 1.04 3.34 3.80
C GLU A 47 0.90 4.84 4.01
N ILE A 48 1.86 5.46 4.69
CA ILE A 48 1.83 6.90 4.94
C ILE A 48 2.93 7.65 4.19
N ASN A 49 3.62 6.97 3.29
CA ASN A 49 4.72 7.55 2.50
C ASN A 49 5.78 8.21 3.39
N HIS A 50 6.07 7.61 4.53
CA HIS A 50 7.01 8.14 5.51
C HIS A 50 8.42 8.16 4.96
N LYS A 51 9.09 9.32 4.97
CA LYS A 51 10.45 9.49 4.45
C LYS A 51 10.60 8.94 3.02
N ASN A 52 9.58 9.15 2.20
CA ASN A 52 9.54 8.69 0.81
C ASN A 52 9.57 7.16 0.66
N ASN A 53 9.20 6.43 1.71
CA ASN A 53 8.99 4.99 1.58
C ASN A 53 7.66 4.73 0.87
N HIS A 54 7.70 3.90 -0.16
CA HIS A 54 6.50 3.56 -0.90
C HIS A 54 6.61 2.13 -1.40
N PHE A 55 5.48 1.58 -1.83
CA PHE A 55 5.43 0.21 -2.36
C PHE A 55 6.00 0.18 -3.77
N ASN A 56 6.76 -0.88 -4.06
CA ASN A 56 7.14 -1.15 -5.44
C ASN A 56 6.08 -2.06 -6.09
N ILE A 57 6.25 -2.33 -7.38
CA ILE A 57 5.28 -3.13 -8.13
C ILE A 57 5.16 -4.55 -7.55
N GLU A 58 6.29 -5.17 -7.20
CA GLU A 58 6.24 -6.51 -6.63
C GLU A 58 5.47 -6.53 -5.32
N HIS A 59 5.70 -5.55 -4.45
CA HIS A 59 4.93 -5.43 -3.22
C HIS A 59 3.43 -5.33 -3.50
N LEU A 60 3.05 -4.48 -4.46
CA LEU A 60 1.65 -4.26 -4.78
C LEU A 60 0.98 -5.51 -5.34
N LEU A 61 1.71 -6.27 -6.18
CA LEU A 61 1.17 -7.52 -6.71
C LEU A 61 0.92 -8.53 -5.60
N LYS A 62 1.87 -8.67 -4.68
CA LYS A 62 1.72 -9.59 -3.55
C LYS A 62 0.60 -9.16 -2.61
N ILE A 63 0.50 -7.85 -2.34
CA ILE A 63 -0.55 -7.31 -1.48
C ILE A 63 -1.93 -7.52 -2.12
N ALA A 64 -2.05 -7.26 -3.42
CA ALA A 64 -3.31 -7.47 -4.13
C ALA A 64 -3.74 -8.93 -4.02
N TYR A 65 -2.80 -9.86 -4.17
CA TYR A 65 -3.08 -11.28 -4.05
C TYR A 65 -3.59 -11.62 -2.65
N VAL A 66 -2.90 -11.15 -1.61
CA VAL A 66 -3.27 -11.42 -0.21
C VAL A 66 -4.63 -10.81 0.12
N LEU A 67 -4.89 -9.59 -0.35
CA LEU A 67 -6.15 -8.90 -0.07
C LEU A 67 -7.27 -9.32 -1.00
N GLU A 68 -6.97 -10.16 -1.99
CA GLU A 68 -7.95 -10.67 -2.96
C GLU A 68 -8.65 -9.56 -3.73
N VAL A 69 -7.86 -8.59 -4.19
CA VAL A 69 -8.36 -7.49 -5.01
C VAL A 69 -7.49 -7.33 -6.25
N ASP A 70 -8.02 -6.66 -7.25
CA ASP A 70 -7.25 -6.28 -8.43
C ASP A 70 -6.27 -5.18 -8.04
N ILE A 71 -5.04 -5.26 -8.54
CA ILE A 71 -4.02 -4.24 -8.24
C ILE A 71 -4.49 -2.85 -8.61
N CYS A 72 -5.36 -2.73 -9.60
CA CYS A 72 -5.91 -1.44 -10.03
C CYS A 72 -6.62 -0.70 -8.89
N GLU A 73 -7.14 -1.43 -7.90
CA GLU A 73 -7.82 -0.81 -6.78
C GLU A 73 -6.91 0.13 -5.98
N PHE A 74 -5.60 -0.12 -6.00
CA PHE A 74 -4.66 0.71 -5.26
C PHE A 74 -4.37 2.04 -5.95
N PHE A 75 -4.74 2.16 -7.22
CA PHE A 75 -4.45 3.37 -8.01
C PHE A 75 -5.64 4.31 -8.13
N LYS A 76 -6.78 3.94 -7.60
CA LYS A 76 -7.99 4.75 -7.70
C LYS A 76 -7.91 5.94 -6.76
N LYS A 77 -8.30 7.11 -7.26
CA LYS A 77 -8.41 8.28 -6.41
C LYS A 77 -9.65 8.14 -5.54
N SER A 78 -9.51 8.53 -4.28
CA SER A 78 -10.64 8.55 -3.37
C SER A 78 -11.65 9.60 -3.83
N GLU A 79 -12.92 9.19 -3.89
CA GLU A 79 -14.01 10.11 -4.12
C GLU A 79 -14.54 10.53 -2.75
N SER A 80 -14.28 11.74 -2.40
CA SER A 80 -14.78 12.28 -1.14
C SER A 80 -16.10 12.98 -1.33
#